data_53880c93312157463f413ed9b4b6c13a
#
_entry.id   53880c93312157463f413ed9b4b6c13a
#
_cell.length_a   1.000
_cell.length_b   1.000
_cell.length_c   1.000
_cell.angle_alpha   90.00
_cell.angle_beta   90.00
_cell.angle_gamma   90.00
#
_symmetry.space_group_name_H-M   'P 1'
#
loop_
_entity.id
_entity.type
_entity.pdbx_description
1 polymer ?
#
loop_
_entity_poly.entity_id
_entity_poly.type
_entity_poly.pdbx_seq_one_letter_code
_entity_poly.pdbx_strand_id
1 'polypeptide(L)'
;MFSDIRGFASYTVRRGDRAAYRLSQLHETLLKAKIEERGGILVKTMGDGIIAAFPEAPEAIEAAVKIQEEIRSRNQETPEEGIDVGIGLSSGTPVLTESDMIGHSVNLSQRISSLAKGGQILVTEGIKDSAPLADSSRYIPLGERDLKGVGTERVYEVAWMGEVSRLSDGGDGVTLILTDRGTVVVELAKEVQGQIAEALEKLKNSQGEPETAFSALLQRVVAGFADRAVSRSLGAFGLGREHRLDQVDLSLKGKDVILRLGKKDLPLRGADPEAARRFLETLHQAKRTLPRHEADSSA
;
A
#
# COMPACT_ATOMS: atom_id res chain seq x y z
N MET A 1 16.91 -1.01 8.67
CA MET A 1 15.78 -0.68 7.77
C MET A 1 16.30 -0.40 6.38
N PHE A 2 15.59 -0.91 5.39
CA PHE A 2 15.79 -0.55 3.98
C PHE A 2 14.45 -0.11 3.40
N SER A 3 14.42 0.98 2.64
CA SER A 3 13.23 1.46 1.93
C SER A 3 13.55 1.67 0.46
N ASP A 4 12.53 1.58 -0.42
CA ASP A 4 12.72 1.66 -1.85
C ASP A 4 11.45 2.15 -2.55
N ILE A 5 11.60 3.03 -3.55
CA ILE A 5 10.48 3.58 -4.32
C ILE A 5 10.01 2.55 -5.34
N ARG A 6 8.74 2.20 -5.30
CA ARG A 6 8.18 1.24 -6.24
C ARG A 6 7.98 1.85 -7.64
N GLY A 7 8.45 1.12 -8.65
CA GLY A 7 8.32 1.56 -10.05
C GLY A 7 9.23 2.73 -10.44
N PHE A 8 10.29 3.03 -9.67
CA PHE A 8 11.20 4.15 -9.93
C PHE A 8 11.83 4.11 -11.33
N ALA A 9 12.35 2.96 -11.78
CA ALA A 9 12.90 2.82 -13.13
C ALA A 9 11.88 3.16 -14.23
N SER A 10 10.65 2.68 -14.10
CA SER A 10 9.56 2.99 -15.02
C SER A 10 9.15 4.46 -14.97
N TYR A 11 9.21 5.07 -13.77
CA TYR A 11 8.96 6.50 -13.58
C TYR A 11 10.05 7.32 -14.30
N THR A 12 11.32 6.94 -14.14
CA THR A 12 12.47 7.61 -14.79
C THR A 12 12.33 7.59 -16.30
N VAL A 13 11.99 6.43 -16.88
CA VAL A 13 11.78 6.30 -18.34
C VAL A 13 10.65 7.22 -18.83
N ARG A 14 9.57 7.36 -18.06
CA ARG A 14 8.40 8.18 -18.47
C ARG A 14 8.56 9.67 -18.23
N ARG A 15 9.24 10.07 -17.16
CA ARG A 15 9.31 11.47 -16.68
C ARG A 15 10.68 12.11 -16.82
N GLY A 16 11.71 11.30 -17.14
CA GLY A 16 13.11 11.72 -17.30
C GLY A 16 13.88 11.88 -15.99
N ASP A 17 15.20 11.93 -16.10
CA ASP A 17 16.15 11.91 -14.97
C ASP A 17 15.94 13.05 -13.96
N ARG A 18 15.60 14.25 -14.43
CA ARG A 18 15.34 15.39 -13.53
C ARG A 18 14.12 15.18 -12.64
N ALA A 19 13.09 14.54 -13.15
CA ALA A 19 11.90 14.21 -12.36
C ALA A 19 12.21 13.07 -11.36
N ALA A 20 12.96 12.07 -11.81
CA ALA A 20 13.43 10.97 -10.97
C ALA A 20 14.31 11.47 -9.81
N TYR A 21 15.24 12.39 -10.09
CA TYR A 21 16.07 13.02 -9.07
C TYR A 21 15.22 13.77 -8.03
N ARG A 22 14.25 14.58 -8.46
CA ARG A 22 13.34 15.27 -7.51
C ARG A 22 12.54 14.29 -6.66
N LEU A 23 12.09 13.18 -7.25
CA LEU A 23 11.36 12.13 -6.52
C LEU A 23 12.25 11.45 -5.47
N SER A 24 13.51 11.15 -5.81
CA SER A 24 14.50 10.61 -4.87
C SER A 24 14.81 11.60 -3.73
N GLN A 25 14.96 12.87 -4.01
CA GLN A 25 15.16 13.90 -2.99
C GLN A 25 13.95 14.08 -2.06
N LEU A 26 12.75 14.00 -2.61
CA LEU A 26 11.53 14.00 -1.82
C LEU A 26 11.47 12.79 -0.88
N HIS A 27 11.75 11.59 -1.40
CA HIS A 27 11.81 10.36 -0.63
C HIS A 27 12.81 10.49 0.52
N GLU A 28 14.03 10.95 0.24
CA GLU A 28 15.06 11.17 1.25
C GLU A 28 14.59 12.14 2.34
N THR A 29 14.03 13.29 1.94
CA THR A 29 13.56 14.31 2.89
C THR A 29 12.47 13.80 3.82
N LEU A 30 11.46 13.11 3.26
CA LEU A 30 10.36 12.55 4.04
C LEU A 30 10.84 11.50 5.03
N LEU A 31 11.71 10.59 4.58
CA LEU A 31 12.18 9.50 5.43
C LEU A 31 13.15 9.97 6.50
N LYS A 32 14.10 10.84 6.14
CA LYS A 32 15.10 11.37 7.06
C LYS A 32 14.46 11.97 8.32
N ALA A 33 13.46 12.81 8.15
CA ALA A 33 12.76 13.43 9.26
C ALA A 33 12.16 12.38 10.23
N LYS A 34 11.50 11.36 9.71
CA LYS A 34 10.86 10.30 10.53
C LYS A 34 11.87 9.34 11.16
N ILE A 35 12.99 9.07 10.48
CA ILE A 35 14.10 8.27 11.00
C ILE A 35 14.73 8.97 12.20
N GLU A 36 15.10 10.25 12.07
CA GLU A 36 15.76 11.04 13.12
C GLU A 36 14.82 11.30 14.31
N GLU A 37 13.52 11.55 14.05
CA GLU A 37 12.50 11.71 15.10
C GLU A 37 12.41 10.49 16.04
N ARG A 38 12.73 9.29 15.54
CA ARG A 38 12.72 8.03 16.29
C ARG A 38 14.11 7.53 16.71
N GLY A 39 15.09 8.45 16.78
CA GLY A 39 16.44 8.14 17.23
C GLY A 39 17.24 7.27 16.26
N GLY A 40 16.76 7.09 15.03
CA GLY A 40 17.50 6.40 13.98
C GLY A 40 18.48 7.33 13.27
N ILE A 41 19.36 6.72 12.50
CA ILE A 41 20.30 7.43 11.61
C ILE A 41 20.05 7.00 10.16
N LEU A 42 20.03 7.98 9.25
CA LEU A 42 20.10 7.71 7.83
C LEU A 42 21.56 7.41 7.49
N VAL A 43 21.84 6.15 7.12
CA VAL A 43 23.22 5.70 6.85
C VAL A 43 23.62 6.05 5.42
N LYS A 44 22.74 5.79 4.46
CA LYS A 44 23.07 5.95 3.04
C LYS A 44 21.82 6.06 2.17
N THR A 45 21.91 6.90 1.15
CA THR A 45 20.94 6.97 0.05
C THR A 45 21.54 6.32 -1.21
N MET A 46 20.80 5.45 -1.88
CA MET A 46 21.23 4.73 -3.08
C MET A 46 20.17 4.88 -4.18
N GLY A 47 20.20 6.00 -4.89
CA GLY A 47 19.20 6.29 -5.92
C GLY A 47 17.79 6.44 -5.33
N ASP A 48 16.96 5.42 -5.49
CA ASP A 48 15.60 5.33 -4.94
C ASP A 48 15.51 4.55 -3.62
N GLY A 49 16.64 4.02 -3.15
CA GLY A 49 16.74 3.26 -1.90
C GLY A 49 17.40 4.06 -0.77
N ILE A 50 16.99 3.79 0.46
CA ILE A 50 17.54 4.37 1.69
C ILE A 50 17.84 3.27 2.69
N ILE A 51 19.05 3.36 3.29
CA ILE A 51 19.45 2.53 4.42
C ILE A 51 19.41 3.39 5.68
N ALA A 52 18.73 2.89 6.71
CA ALA A 52 18.73 3.50 8.03
C ALA A 52 18.99 2.45 9.12
N ALA A 53 19.60 2.88 10.22
CA ALA A 53 19.83 2.08 11.40
C ALA A 53 19.10 2.67 12.61
N PHE A 54 18.65 1.79 13.49
CA PHE A 54 17.98 2.14 14.74
C PHE A 54 18.60 1.33 15.86
N PRO A 55 18.67 1.88 17.08
CA PRO A 55 19.19 1.14 18.22
C PRO A 55 18.32 -0.05 18.60
N GLU A 56 16.99 0.11 18.50
CA GLU A 56 16.02 -0.90 18.89
C GLU A 56 14.96 -1.14 17.79
N ALA A 57 14.33 -2.31 17.83
CA ALA A 57 13.31 -2.70 16.83
C ALA A 57 11.99 -1.91 16.93
N PRO A 58 11.46 -1.57 18.12
CA PRO A 58 10.26 -0.75 18.23
C PRO A 58 10.35 0.59 17.53
N GLU A 59 11.47 1.32 17.71
CA GLU A 59 11.73 2.62 17.09
C GLU A 59 11.78 2.50 15.56
N ALA A 60 12.38 1.42 15.06
CA ALA A 60 12.44 1.13 13.64
C ALA A 60 11.04 0.90 13.02
N ILE A 61 10.17 0.17 13.75
CA ILE A 61 8.78 -0.06 13.31
C ILE A 61 7.97 1.23 13.38
N GLU A 62 8.08 1.99 14.46
CA GLU A 62 7.37 3.26 14.59
C GLU A 62 7.78 4.27 13.52
N ALA A 63 9.08 4.37 13.21
CA ALA A 63 9.58 5.18 12.11
C ALA A 63 8.98 4.73 10.77
N ALA A 64 9.00 3.42 10.49
CA ALA A 64 8.44 2.86 9.26
C ALA A 64 6.93 3.15 9.13
N VAL A 65 6.17 3.04 10.22
CA VAL A 65 4.74 3.38 10.26
C VAL A 65 4.54 4.87 9.97
N LYS A 66 5.30 5.76 10.63
CA LYS A 66 5.19 7.21 10.42
C LYS A 66 5.57 7.63 9.00
N ILE A 67 6.55 6.95 8.38
CA ILE A 67 6.91 7.14 6.98
C ILE A 67 5.72 6.80 6.08
N GLN A 68 5.08 5.65 6.28
CA GLN A 68 3.94 5.25 5.46
C GLN A 68 2.71 6.15 5.66
N GLU A 69 2.45 6.60 6.88
CA GLU A 69 1.40 7.58 7.19
C GLU A 69 1.63 8.90 6.44
N GLU A 70 2.85 9.44 6.48
CA GLU A 70 3.23 10.68 5.80
C GLU A 70 3.11 10.57 4.28
N ILE A 71 3.66 9.49 3.70
CA ILE A 71 3.56 9.21 2.26
C ILE A 71 2.09 9.12 1.83
N ARG A 72 1.26 8.45 2.63
CA ARG A 72 -0.16 8.31 2.34
C ARG A 72 -0.89 9.65 2.39
N SER A 73 -0.65 10.47 3.43
CA SER A 73 -1.24 11.81 3.54
C SER A 73 -0.89 12.65 2.33
N ARG A 74 0.38 12.67 1.96
CA ARG A 74 0.85 13.39 0.78
C ARG A 74 0.23 12.88 -0.52
N ASN A 75 0.11 11.56 -0.70
CA ASN A 75 -0.51 10.98 -1.88
C ASN A 75 -2.01 11.33 -2.01
N GLN A 76 -2.70 11.59 -0.89
CA GLN A 76 -4.07 12.10 -0.90
C GLN A 76 -4.16 13.56 -1.32
N GLU A 77 -3.19 14.38 -0.93
CA GLU A 77 -3.10 15.81 -1.27
C GLU A 77 -2.67 16.01 -2.74
N THR A 78 -1.70 15.21 -3.21
CA THR A 78 -1.12 15.31 -4.56
C THR A 78 -1.11 13.97 -5.29
N PRO A 79 -2.26 13.44 -5.72
CA PRO A 79 -2.36 12.10 -6.31
C PRO A 79 -1.55 11.90 -7.60
N GLU A 80 -1.34 12.96 -8.38
CA GLU A 80 -0.56 12.93 -9.64
C GLU A 80 0.94 12.78 -9.42
N GLU A 81 1.43 13.08 -8.23
CA GLU A 81 2.83 12.95 -7.81
C GLU A 81 3.00 11.86 -6.75
N GLY A 82 2.05 10.93 -6.68
CA GLY A 82 2.04 9.87 -5.68
C GLY A 82 3.34 9.05 -5.71
N ILE A 83 3.85 8.76 -4.52
CA ILE A 83 5.02 7.91 -4.28
C ILE A 83 4.61 6.65 -3.55
N ASP A 84 5.02 5.50 -4.04
CA ASP A 84 4.84 4.21 -3.38
C ASP A 84 6.17 3.72 -2.83
N VAL A 85 6.23 3.43 -1.54
CA VAL A 85 7.45 2.96 -0.87
C VAL A 85 7.21 1.61 -0.22
N GLY A 86 8.13 0.67 -0.47
CA GLY A 86 8.19 -0.59 0.25
C GLY A 86 9.30 -0.54 1.31
N ILE A 87 9.02 -0.99 2.52
CA ILE A 87 9.97 -0.96 3.64
C ILE A 87 10.24 -2.38 4.11
N GLY A 88 11.53 -2.70 4.35
CA GLY A 88 11.99 -3.95 4.93
C GLY A 88 12.81 -3.71 6.20
N LEU A 89 12.51 -4.46 7.25
CA LEU A 89 13.21 -4.40 8.54
C LEU A 89 13.81 -5.75 8.88
N SER A 90 15.06 -5.75 9.33
CA SER A 90 15.71 -6.91 9.92
C SER A 90 16.57 -6.49 11.11
N SER A 91 16.79 -7.37 12.05
CA SER A 91 17.68 -7.17 13.20
C SER A 91 19.04 -7.80 12.95
N GLY A 92 20.09 -7.27 13.60
CA GLY A 92 21.43 -7.82 13.56
C GLY A 92 22.48 -6.80 14.00
N THR A 93 23.74 -7.22 13.98
CA THR A 93 24.90 -6.41 14.38
C THR A 93 25.81 -6.14 13.17
N PRO A 94 25.42 -5.22 12.28
CA PRO A 94 26.25 -4.89 11.12
C PRO A 94 27.50 -4.12 11.52
N VAL A 95 28.51 -4.13 10.65
CA VAL A 95 29.67 -3.27 10.79
C VAL A 95 29.35 -1.91 10.20
N LEU A 96 29.41 -0.86 11.03
CA LEU A 96 29.29 0.53 10.60
C LEU A 96 30.65 1.04 10.15
N THR A 97 30.70 1.70 9.00
CA THR A 97 31.85 2.45 8.50
C THR A 97 31.48 3.94 8.49
N GLU A 98 32.40 4.83 8.08
CA GLU A 98 32.12 6.28 8.01
C GLU A 98 30.98 6.64 7.05
N SER A 99 30.73 5.82 6.02
CA SER A 99 29.75 6.13 4.96
C SER A 99 28.86 4.96 4.56
N ASP A 100 28.96 3.81 5.25
CA ASP A 100 28.21 2.62 4.88
C ASP A 100 27.94 1.69 6.09
N MET A 101 27.08 0.73 5.86
CA MET A 101 26.77 -0.34 6.83
C MET A 101 26.81 -1.68 6.10
N ILE A 102 27.63 -2.60 6.60
CA ILE A 102 27.90 -3.87 5.94
C ILE A 102 27.54 -5.03 6.90
N GLY A 103 26.80 -5.99 6.39
CA GLY A 103 26.47 -7.20 7.15
C GLY A 103 25.30 -7.98 6.57
N HIS A 104 25.10 -9.17 7.13
CA HIS A 104 24.01 -10.06 6.73
C HIS A 104 22.64 -9.38 6.90
N SER A 105 22.43 -8.70 8.03
CA SER A 105 21.17 -7.99 8.32
C SER A 105 20.88 -6.86 7.33
N VAL A 106 21.89 -6.19 6.79
CA VAL A 106 21.72 -5.16 5.76
C VAL A 106 21.19 -5.79 4.47
N ASN A 107 21.85 -6.87 4.00
CA ASN A 107 21.42 -7.60 2.82
C ASN A 107 20.00 -8.18 3.04
N LEU A 108 19.71 -8.70 4.22
CA LEU A 108 18.41 -9.24 4.57
C LEU A 108 17.32 -8.16 4.51
N SER A 109 17.53 -6.98 5.13
CA SER A 109 16.54 -5.88 5.07
C SER A 109 16.30 -5.40 3.63
N GLN A 110 17.33 -5.38 2.78
CA GLN A 110 17.20 -5.07 1.36
C GLN A 110 16.35 -6.11 0.63
N ARG A 111 16.58 -7.41 0.89
CA ARG A 111 15.78 -8.48 0.27
C ARG A 111 14.33 -8.45 0.74
N ILE A 112 14.11 -8.24 2.03
CA ILE A 112 12.76 -8.08 2.60
C ILE A 112 12.06 -6.85 1.99
N SER A 113 12.75 -5.70 1.90
CA SER A 113 12.19 -4.53 1.22
C SER A 113 11.82 -4.83 -0.23
N SER A 114 12.65 -5.58 -0.98
CA SER A 114 12.36 -5.92 -2.38
C SER A 114 11.09 -6.76 -2.56
N LEU A 115 10.66 -7.49 -1.54
CA LEU A 115 9.38 -8.23 -1.54
C LEU A 115 8.18 -7.31 -1.24
N ALA A 116 8.40 -6.21 -0.53
CA ALA A 116 7.32 -5.33 -0.11
C ALA A 116 6.65 -4.65 -1.31
N LYS A 117 5.34 -4.55 -1.31
CA LYS A 117 4.57 -3.70 -2.23
C LYS A 117 4.61 -2.24 -1.74
N GLY A 118 4.10 -1.31 -2.54
CA GLY A 118 3.89 0.06 -2.09
C GLY A 118 2.98 0.10 -0.87
N GLY A 119 3.35 0.86 0.14
CA GLY A 119 2.62 0.93 1.41
C GLY A 119 2.89 -0.20 2.40
N GLN A 120 3.61 -1.26 2.01
CA GLN A 120 3.90 -2.37 2.92
C GLN A 120 5.15 -2.14 3.76
N ILE A 121 5.09 -2.59 5.01
CA ILE A 121 6.21 -2.72 5.93
C ILE A 121 6.38 -4.20 6.23
N LEU A 122 7.45 -4.79 5.73
CA LEU A 122 7.78 -6.20 5.95
C LEU A 122 8.91 -6.33 6.95
N VAL A 123 8.78 -7.31 7.84
CA VAL A 123 9.74 -7.56 8.91
C VAL A 123 10.11 -9.05 8.99
N THR A 124 11.31 -9.32 9.47
CA THR A 124 11.73 -10.67 9.83
C THR A 124 11.13 -11.12 11.16
N GLU A 125 11.17 -12.44 11.43
CA GLU A 125 10.79 -12.99 12.73
C GLU A 125 11.58 -12.36 13.88
N GLY A 126 12.89 -12.11 13.69
CA GLY A 126 13.73 -11.46 14.71
C GLY A 126 13.28 -10.04 15.07
N ILE A 127 12.77 -9.25 14.13
CA ILE A 127 12.16 -7.95 14.43
C ILE A 127 10.84 -8.13 15.19
N LYS A 128 9.97 -9.02 14.72
CA LYS A 128 8.69 -9.30 15.37
C LYS A 128 8.85 -9.71 16.83
N ASP A 129 9.85 -10.58 17.12
CA ASP A 129 10.11 -11.09 18.46
C ASP A 129 10.76 -10.02 19.37
N SER A 130 11.52 -9.09 18.80
CA SER A 130 12.17 -7.99 19.52
C SER A 130 11.27 -6.77 19.74
N ALA A 131 10.16 -6.67 19.00
CA ALA A 131 9.21 -5.57 19.12
C ALA A 131 7.78 -6.11 19.24
N PRO A 132 7.41 -6.71 20.39
CA PRO A 132 6.05 -7.14 20.61
C PRO A 132 5.11 -5.92 20.58
N LEU A 133 4.17 -5.93 19.65
CA LEU A 133 3.12 -4.90 19.58
C LEU A 133 2.06 -5.20 20.64
N ALA A 134 1.42 -4.14 21.18
CA ALA A 134 0.35 -4.27 22.18
C ALA A 134 -0.82 -5.12 21.66
N ASP A 135 -1.03 -5.13 20.34
CA ASP A 135 -1.96 -5.99 19.63
C ASP A 135 -1.20 -6.91 18.68
N SER A 136 -1.11 -8.21 19.02
CA SER A 136 -0.45 -9.22 18.18
C SER A 136 -1.10 -9.41 16.81
N SER A 137 -2.33 -8.92 16.63
CA SER A 137 -3.03 -8.90 15.34
C SER A 137 -2.37 -7.98 14.31
N ARG A 138 -1.47 -7.09 14.75
CA ARG A 138 -0.74 -6.16 13.86
C ARG A 138 0.41 -6.82 13.06
N TYR A 139 0.81 -8.03 13.39
CA TYR A 139 1.72 -8.82 12.57
C TYR A 139 0.97 -9.85 11.74
N ILE A 140 0.94 -9.68 10.42
CA ILE A 140 0.30 -10.61 9.49
C ILE A 140 1.37 -11.55 8.94
N PRO A 141 1.31 -12.88 9.20
CA PRO A 141 2.30 -13.81 8.69
C PRO A 141 2.17 -13.98 7.17
N LEU A 142 3.26 -13.80 6.46
CA LEU A 142 3.35 -14.03 5.01
C LEU A 142 4.01 -15.39 4.69
N GLY A 143 4.44 -16.13 5.71
CA GLY A 143 5.12 -17.42 5.59
C GLY A 143 6.60 -17.31 5.29
N GLU A 144 7.19 -18.45 4.94
CA GLU A 144 8.62 -18.55 4.59
C GLU A 144 8.88 -18.04 3.18
N ARG A 145 10.01 -17.35 3.01
CA ARG A 145 10.47 -16.81 1.73
C ARG A 145 11.93 -17.21 1.52
N ASP A 146 12.21 -17.79 0.38
CA ASP A 146 13.61 -18.03 -0.04
C ASP A 146 14.18 -16.73 -0.64
N LEU A 147 15.20 -16.19 0.03
CA LEU A 147 15.80 -14.90 -0.31
C LEU A 147 17.18 -15.14 -0.94
N LYS A 148 17.32 -14.74 -2.19
CA LYS A 148 18.56 -14.95 -2.95
C LYS A 148 19.81 -14.46 -2.19
N GLY A 149 20.72 -15.39 -1.91
CA GLY A 149 21.99 -15.11 -1.22
C GLY A 149 21.89 -14.86 0.28
N VAL A 150 20.72 -15.09 0.87
CA VAL A 150 20.45 -14.93 2.29
C VAL A 150 19.98 -16.24 2.94
N GLY A 151 19.09 -16.97 2.26
CA GLY A 151 18.45 -18.18 2.74
C GLY A 151 16.95 -18.01 2.96
N THR A 152 16.35 -18.96 3.67
CA THR A 152 14.91 -18.96 3.95
C THR A 152 14.63 -18.17 5.23
N GLU A 153 13.69 -17.22 5.12
CA GLU A 153 13.28 -16.33 6.23
C GLU A 153 11.79 -16.32 6.40
N ARG A 154 11.31 -16.27 7.64
CA ARG A 154 9.91 -16.00 7.96
C ARG A 154 9.64 -14.51 7.91
N VAL A 155 8.67 -14.13 7.09
CA VAL A 155 8.32 -12.73 6.82
C VAL A 155 6.94 -12.43 7.35
N TYR A 156 6.81 -11.27 7.96
CA TYR A 156 5.56 -10.73 8.49
C TYR A 156 5.33 -9.33 7.90
N GLU A 157 4.07 -8.99 7.69
CA GLU A 157 3.66 -7.62 7.39
C GLU A 157 3.20 -6.93 8.67
N VAL A 158 3.64 -5.69 8.88
CA VAL A 158 3.12 -4.83 9.95
C VAL A 158 1.84 -4.16 9.45
N ALA A 159 0.71 -4.46 10.07
CA ALA A 159 -0.57 -3.82 9.80
C ALA A 159 -0.60 -2.43 10.45
N TRP A 160 0.00 -1.43 9.81
CA TRP A 160 0.16 -0.08 10.34
C TRP A 160 -1.08 0.82 10.20
N MET A 161 -2.03 0.41 9.39
CA MET A 161 -3.26 1.18 9.13
C MET A 161 -4.36 0.97 10.18
N GLY A 162 -4.07 0.34 11.32
CA GLY A 162 -5.12 0.00 12.29
C GLY A 162 -6.22 -0.85 11.64
N GLU A 163 -5.83 -1.89 10.91
CA GLU A 163 -6.75 -2.75 10.19
C GLU A 163 -7.67 -3.50 11.14
N VAL A 164 -8.96 -3.28 10.99
CA VAL A 164 -10.01 -4.00 11.75
C VAL A 164 -10.48 -5.22 10.99
N SER A 165 -10.57 -5.13 9.65
CA SER A 165 -11.01 -6.24 8.80
C SER A 165 -10.52 -6.05 7.38
N ARG A 166 -10.24 -7.16 6.69
CA ARG A 166 -9.78 -7.21 5.30
C ARG A 166 -10.64 -8.17 4.48
N LEU A 167 -10.92 -7.78 3.25
CA LEU A 167 -11.57 -8.63 2.26
C LEU A 167 -10.87 -8.48 0.91
N SER A 168 -10.32 -9.58 0.39
CA SER A 168 -9.74 -9.61 -0.97
C SER A 168 -10.67 -10.36 -1.92
N ASP A 169 -10.64 -10.01 -3.20
CA ASP A 169 -11.24 -10.82 -4.24
C ASP A 169 -10.43 -12.12 -4.47
N GLY A 170 -11.03 -13.09 -5.17
CA GLY A 170 -10.41 -14.40 -5.39
C GLY A 170 -9.19 -14.41 -6.30
N GLY A 171 -8.85 -13.27 -6.93
CA GLY A 171 -7.69 -13.09 -7.79
C GLY A 171 -6.63 -12.16 -7.21
N ASP A 172 -6.76 -11.79 -5.93
CA ASP A 172 -5.92 -10.80 -5.24
C ASP A 172 -5.77 -9.46 -5.99
N GLY A 173 -6.74 -9.13 -6.84
CA GLY A 173 -6.74 -7.92 -7.66
C GLY A 173 -7.24 -6.69 -6.91
N VAL A 174 -8.23 -6.87 -6.03
CA VAL A 174 -8.81 -5.82 -5.19
C VAL A 174 -8.85 -6.25 -3.74
N THR A 175 -8.38 -5.40 -2.85
CA THR A 175 -8.48 -5.61 -1.40
C THR A 175 -9.20 -4.44 -0.76
N LEU A 176 -10.19 -4.75 0.07
CA LEU A 176 -10.87 -3.80 0.95
C LEU A 176 -10.28 -3.91 2.34
N ILE A 177 -9.91 -2.79 2.94
CA ILE A 177 -9.40 -2.72 4.31
C ILE A 177 -10.30 -1.78 5.10
N LEU A 178 -10.98 -2.31 6.09
CA LEU A 178 -11.68 -1.52 7.10
C LEU A 178 -10.68 -1.10 8.18
N THR A 179 -10.56 0.19 8.41
CA THR A 179 -9.63 0.75 9.40
C THR A 179 -10.33 1.07 10.73
N ASP A 180 -9.56 1.15 11.81
CA ASP A 180 -10.02 1.60 13.13
C ASP A 180 -10.46 3.07 13.16
N ARG A 181 -10.10 3.84 12.14
CA ARG A 181 -10.54 5.24 11.95
C ARG A 181 -11.94 5.35 11.31
N GLY A 182 -12.61 4.22 11.10
CA GLY A 182 -13.94 4.21 10.49
C GLY A 182 -13.92 4.60 9.01
N THR A 183 -12.94 4.11 8.28
CA THR A 183 -12.81 4.30 6.83
C THR A 183 -12.56 2.97 6.13
N VAL A 184 -12.86 2.89 4.84
CA VAL A 184 -12.53 1.75 3.99
C VAL A 184 -11.51 2.18 2.95
N VAL A 185 -10.39 1.48 2.89
CA VAL A 185 -9.38 1.63 1.85
C VAL A 185 -9.62 0.58 0.79
N VAL A 186 -9.60 0.99 -0.46
CA VAL A 186 -9.68 0.09 -1.61
C VAL A 186 -8.32 0.03 -2.28
N GLU A 187 -7.62 -1.08 -2.10
CA GLU A 187 -6.31 -1.33 -2.71
C GLU A 187 -6.45 -2.15 -3.98
N LEU A 188 -5.61 -1.84 -4.97
CA LEU A 188 -5.48 -2.63 -6.19
C LEU A 188 -4.09 -3.26 -6.27
N ALA A 189 -4.02 -4.52 -6.68
CA ALA A 189 -2.76 -5.16 -6.99
C ALA A 189 -2.00 -4.42 -8.10
N LYS A 190 -0.66 -4.40 -8.03
CA LYS A 190 0.18 -3.70 -9.03
C LYS A 190 0.01 -4.21 -10.45
N GLU A 191 -0.22 -5.50 -10.61
CA GLU A 191 -0.49 -6.13 -11.90
C GLU A 191 -1.74 -5.52 -12.53
N VAL A 192 -2.78 -5.29 -11.72
CA VAL A 192 -4.02 -4.62 -12.13
C VAL A 192 -3.76 -3.16 -12.45
N GLN A 193 -2.98 -2.45 -11.62
CA GLN A 193 -2.60 -1.05 -11.89
C GLN A 193 -1.79 -0.91 -13.19
N GLY A 194 -0.84 -1.81 -13.44
CA GLY A 194 -0.02 -1.82 -14.65
C GLY A 194 -0.83 -2.10 -15.92
N GLN A 195 -1.69 -3.09 -15.85
CA GLN A 195 -2.62 -3.41 -16.91
C GLN A 195 -3.57 -2.24 -17.22
N ILE A 196 -4.01 -1.55 -16.25
CA ILE A 196 -4.83 -0.36 -16.29
C ILE A 196 -4.09 0.80 -17.00
N ALA A 197 -2.82 1.04 -16.69
CA ALA A 197 -2.03 2.11 -17.28
C ALA A 197 -1.76 1.89 -18.80
N GLU A 198 -1.43 0.67 -19.19
CA GLU A 198 -1.15 0.30 -20.59
C GLU A 198 -2.36 0.49 -21.52
N ALA A 199 -3.54 0.29 -21.01
CA ALA A 199 -4.74 0.44 -21.84
C ALA A 199 -5.26 1.87 -21.92
N LEU A 200 -4.97 2.73 -20.92
CA LEU A 200 -5.18 4.17 -21.11
C LEU A 200 -4.31 4.72 -22.22
N GLU A 201 -3.09 4.21 -22.30
CA GLU A 201 -2.17 4.61 -23.35
C GLU A 201 -2.69 4.17 -24.74
N LYS A 202 -3.26 2.96 -24.82
CA LYS A 202 -3.93 2.48 -26.04
C LYS A 202 -5.20 3.25 -26.39
N LEU A 203 -5.99 3.66 -25.40
CA LEU A 203 -7.20 4.50 -25.60
C LEU A 203 -6.86 5.92 -26.03
N LYS A 204 -5.78 6.52 -25.51
CA LYS A 204 -5.32 7.84 -25.96
C LYS A 204 -4.90 7.87 -27.43
N ASN A 205 -4.46 6.72 -27.95
CA ASN A 205 -4.00 6.56 -29.33
C ASN A 205 -5.12 6.09 -30.29
N SER A 206 -6.34 5.82 -29.82
CA SER A 206 -7.50 5.44 -30.62
C SER A 206 -8.44 6.63 -30.81
N GLN A 207 -8.80 6.94 -32.05
CA GLN A 207 -9.73 8.01 -32.43
C GLN A 207 -11.22 7.62 -32.18
N GLY A 208 -11.59 7.19 -30.97
CA GLY A 208 -12.95 6.83 -30.59
C GLY A 208 -13.46 7.72 -29.44
N GLU A 209 -14.80 7.87 -29.32
CA GLU A 209 -15.39 8.65 -28.23
C GLU A 209 -14.96 8.12 -26.85
N PRO A 210 -14.33 8.96 -26.00
CA PRO A 210 -13.66 8.50 -24.78
C PRO A 210 -14.59 7.85 -23.73
N GLU A 211 -15.86 8.28 -23.67
CA GLU A 211 -16.82 7.81 -22.66
C GLU A 211 -17.35 6.40 -22.93
N THR A 212 -17.61 6.06 -24.20
CA THR A 212 -18.13 4.75 -24.60
C THR A 212 -17.03 3.68 -24.56
N ALA A 213 -15.83 4.03 -24.99
CA ALA A 213 -14.66 3.14 -24.92
C ALA A 213 -14.28 2.87 -23.46
N PHE A 214 -14.40 3.86 -22.57
CA PHE A 214 -14.14 3.76 -21.15
C PHE A 214 -15.18 2.88 -20.43
N SER A 215 -16.47 3.04 -20.72
CA SER A 215 -17.55 2.23 -20.16
C SER A 215 -17.45 0.75 -20.60
N ALA A 216 -17.14 0.50 -21.87
CA ALA A 216 -16.90 -0.86 -22.39
C ALA A 216 -15.66 -1.51 -21.78
N LEU A 217 -14.62 -0.71 -21.51
CA LEU A 217 -13.39 -1.16 -20.89
C LEU A 217 -13.60 -1.48 -19.41
N LEU A 218 -14.38 -0.67 -18.68
CA LEU A 218 -14.78 -0.95 -17.31
C LEU A 218 -15.59 -2.24 -17.20
N GLN A 219 -16.53 -2.47 -18.12
CA GLN A 219 -17.26 -3.73 -18.18
C GLN A 219 -16.33 -4.92 -18.44
N ARG A 220 -15.24 -4.74 -19.20
CA ARG A 220 -14.22 -5.77 -19.44
C ARG A 220 -13.29 -6.00 -18.23
N VAL A 221 -12.85 -4.93 -17.55
CA VAL A 221 -12.09 -5.02 -16.31
C VAL A 221 -12.90 -5.72 -15.22
N VAL A 222 -14.18 -5.37 -15.11
CA VAL A 222 -15.15 -5.99 -14.19
C VAL A 222 -15.54 -7.41 -14.64
N ALA A 223 -15.51 -7.70 -15.95
CA ALA A 223 -15.90 -9.01 -16.48
C ALA A 223 -14.82 -10.08 -16.45
N GLY A 224 -13.55 -9.73 -16.27
CA GLY A 224 -12.51 -10.74 -16.38
C GLY A 224 -11.16 -10.39 -15.79
N PHE A 225 -11.00 -9.39 -14.92
CA PHE A 225 -9.68 -8.94 -14.44
C PHE A 225 -8.59 -8.91 -15.54
N ALA A 226 -9.00 -8.83 -16.77
CA ALA A 226 -8.16 -8.63 -17.91
C ALA A 226 -8.59 -7.35 -18.61
N ASP A 227 -7.71 -6.37 -18.57
CA ASP A 227 -7.74 -5.13 -19.34
C ASP A 227 -8.55 -3.95 -18.77
N ARG A 228 -7.92 -3.01 -18.16
CA ARG A 228 -7.09 -1.85 -18.59
C ARG A 228 -7.83 -0.54 -18.60
N ALA A 229 -7.46 0.34 -17.81
CA ALA A 229 -7.33 1.77 -17.95
C ALA A 229 -7.37 2.47 -16.63
N VAL A 230 -6.35 3.21 -16.20
CA VAL A 230 -6.71 4.19 -15.22
C VAL A 230 -5.71 4.78 -14.25
N SER A 231 -4.70 5.42 -14.57
CA SER A 231 -4.09 6.29 -13.55
C SER A 231 -4.94 7.54 -13.20
N ARG A 232 -5.56 8.21 -14.19
CA ARG A 232 -6.48 9.35 -13.94
C ARG A 232 -7.89 8.93 -13.52
N SER A 233 -8.35 7.80 -13.96
CA SER A 233 -9.69 7.30 -13.67
C SER A 233 -9.76 6.48 -12.39
N LEU A 234 -8.65 5.89 -11.89
CA LEU A 234 -8.59 5.28 -10.55
C LEU A 234 -8.95 6.30 -9.48
N GLY A 235 -8.42 7.52 -9.57
CA GLY A 235 -8.84 8.63 -8.74
C GLY A 235 -10.32 8.98 -8.89
N ALA A 236 -10.90 8.89 -10.10
CA ALA A 236 -12.32 9.12 -10.35
C ALA A 236 -13.22 7.99 -9.83
N PHE A 237 -12.67 6.76 -9.62
CA PHE A 237 -13.39 5.64 -9.01
C PHE A 237 -13.13 5.52 -7.51
N GLY A 238 -12.25 6.37 -6.96
CA GLY A 238 -11.89 6.30 -5.54
C GLY A 238 -11.03 5.08 -5.17
N LEU A 239 -10.49 4.37 -6.17
CA LEU A 239 -9.58 3.25 -5.95
C LEU A 239 -8.21 3.77 -5.53
N GLY A 240 -7.58 3.14 -4.54
CA GLY A 240 -6.34 3.62 -3.92
C GLY A 240 -6.56 4.77 -2.94
N ARG A 241 -7.82 5.11 -2.60
CA ARG A 241 -8.19 6.15 -1.63
C ARG A 241 -8.88 5.56 -0.42
N GLU A 242 -8.88 6.34 0.65
CA GLU A 242 -9.65 6.11 1.84
C GLU A 242 -11.06 6.67 1.66
N HIS A 243 -12.06 5.85 1.94
CA HIS A 243 -13.47 6.22 1.86
C HIS A 243 -14.08 6.23 3.25
N ARG A 244 -14.86 7.25 3.56
CA ARG A 244 -15.66 7.28 4.79
C ARG A 244 -16.70 6.17 4.72
N LEU A 245 -17.08 5.61 5.87
CA LEU A 245 -18.05 4.52 5.95
C LEU A 245 -19.44 4.88 5.41
N ASP A 246 -19.82 6.17 5.48
CA ASP A 246 -21.07 6.66 4.91
C ASP A 246 -21.10 6.68 3.37
N GLN A 247 -19.93 6.67 2.74
CA GLN A 247 -19.76 6.66 1.28
C GLN A 247 -19.60 5.25 0.68
N VAL A 248 -19.45 4.26 1.54
CA VAL A 248 -19.21 2.87 1.14
C VAL A 248 -20.44 2.04 1.44
N ASP A 249 -20.94 1.31 0.48
CA ASP A 249 -21.92 0.27 0.68
C ASP A 249 -21.44 -1.05 0.10
N LEU A 250 -21.73 -2.13 0.80
CA LEU A 250 -21.35 -3.50 0.42
C LEU A 250 -22.57 -4.38 0.47
N SER A 251 -22.80 -5.14 -0.58
CA SER A 251 -23.90 -6.09 -0.66
C SER A 251 -23.43 -7.42 -1.25
N LEU A 252 -24.04 -8.51 -0.79
CA LEU A 252 -23.85 -9.83 -1.40
C LEU A 252 -24.89 -10.01 -2.51
N LYS A 253 -24.41 -10.37 -3.70
CA LYS A 253 -25.27 -10.66 -4.86
C LYS A 253 -24.90 -12.03 -5.44
N GLY A 254 -25.57 -13.07 -4.98
CA GLY A 254 -25.21 -14.45 -5.27
C GLY A 254 -23.90 -14.85 -4.57
N LYS A 255 -22.86 -15.14 -5.36
CA LYS A 255 -21.51 -15.46 -4.86
C LYS A 255 -20.56 -14.27 -4.88
N ASP A 256 -20.99 -13.13 -5.42
CA ASP A 256 -20.15 -11.94 -5.56
C ASP A 256 -20.46 -10.92 -4.48
N VAL A 257 -19.44 -10.22 -4.03
CA VAL A 257 -19.54 -9.03 -3.18
C VAL A 257 -19.54 -7.81 -4.09
N ILE A 258 -20.54 -6.97 -3.96
CA ILE A 258 -20.63 -5.70 -4.69
C ILE A 258 -20.24 -4.56 -3.76
N LEU A 259 -19.12 -3.92 -4.03
CA LEU A 259 -18.73 -2.67 -3.41
C LEU A 259 -19.36 -1.50 -4.18
N ARG A 260 -20.14 -0.68 -3.48
CA ARG A 260 -20.69 0.57 -4.03
C ARG A 260 -19.98 1.75 -3.43
N LEU A 261 -19.41 2.59 -4.30
CA LEU A 261 -18.78 3.86 -3.97
C LEU A 261 -19.57 4.99 -4.64
N GLY A 262 -20.44 5.63 -3.88
CA GLY A 262 -21.38 6.63 -4.40
C GLY A 262 -22.34 6.00 -5.41
N LYS A 263 -22.26 6.39 -6.70
CA LYS A 263 -23.12 5.87 -7.79
C LYS A 263 -22.51 4.70 -8.56
N LYS A 264 -21.36 4.18 -8.13
CA LYS A 264 -20.58 3.18 -8.87
C LYS A 264 -20.52 1.87 -8.13
N ASP A 265 -20.76 0.77 -8.83
CA ASP A 265 -20.68 -0.60 -8.32
C ASP A 265 -19.41 -1.28 -8.82
N LEU A 266 -18.63 -1.86 -7.90
CA LEU A 266 -17.42 -2.66 -8.17
C LEU A 266 -17.65 -4.07 -7.63
N PRO A 267 -17.76 -5.10 -8.49
CA PRO A 267 -17.88 -6.49 -8.02
C PRO A 267 -16.50 -7.04 -7.61
N LEU A 268 -16.45 -7.62 -6.41
CA LEU A 268 -15.35 -8.46 -5.93
C LEU A 268 -15.70 -9.91 -6.19
N ARG A 269 -15.14 -10.47 -7.27
CA ARG A 269 -15.45 -11.83 -7.71
C ARG A 269 -14.54 -12.83 -7.04
N GLY A 270 -15.12 -13.99 -6.67
CA GLY A 270 -14.35 -15.08 -6.07
C GLY A 270 -13.83 -14.79 -4.66
N ALA A 271 -14.29 -13.72 -4.02
CA ALA A 271 -14.00 -13.50 -2.61
C ALA A 271 -14.51 -14.66 -1.75
N ASP A 272 -13.76 -15.03 -0.71
CA ASP A 272 -14.20 -16.07 0.21
C ASP A 272 -15.51 -15.66 0.89
N PRO A 273 -16.58 -16.50 0.79
CA PRO A 273 -17.90 -16.13 1.30
C PRO A 273 -17.94 -15.90 2.82
N GLU A 274 -17.10 -16.61 3.59
CA GLU A 274 -17.05 -16.44 5.03
C GLU A 274 -16.29 -15.16 5.40
N ALA A 275 -15.17 -14.87 4.71
CA ALA A 275 -14.45 -13.61 4.87
C ALA A 275 -15.35 -12.42 4.51
N ALA A 276 -16.12 -12.53 3.43
CA ALA A 276 -17.07 -11.51 3.00
C ALA A 276 -18.17 -11.24 4.06
N ARG A 277 -18.73 -12.28 4.66
CA ARG A 277 -19.71 -12.13 5.74
C ARG A 277 -19.11 -11.46 6.96
N ARG A 278 -17.95 -11.92 7.42
CA ARG A 278 -17.23 -11.32 8.56
C ARG A 278 -16.92 -9.85 8.31
N PHE A 279 -16.43 -9.52 7.10
CA PHE A 279 -16.15 -8.14 6.73
C PHE A 279 -17.41 -7.27 6.74
N LEU A 280 -18.52 -7.76 6.18
CA LEU A 280 -19.82 -7.06 6.19
C LEU A 280 -20.36 -6.83 7.60
N GLU A 281 -20.28 -7.82 8.47
CA GLU A 281 -20.70 -7.70 9.87
C GLU A 281 -19.88 -6.64 10.59
N THR A 282 -18.55 -6.66 10.42
CA THR A 282 -17.64 -5.69 11.01
C THR A 282 -17.88 -4.28 10.44
N LEU A 283 -18.10 -4.14 9.14
CA LEU A 283 -18.45 -2.88 8.49
C LEU A 283 -19.78 -2.31 9.02
N HIS A 284 -20.81 -3.15 9.15
CA HIS A 284 -22.09 -2.72 9.69
C HIS A 284 -21.98 -2.31 11.16
N GLN A 285 -21.20 -3.03 11.95
CA GLN A 285 -20.92 -2.64 13.34
C GLN A 285 -20.20 -1.29 13.41
N ALA A 286 -19.16 -1.11 12.60
CA ALA A 286 -18.43 0.16 12.52
C ALA A 286 -19.33 1.34 12.10
N LYS A 287 -20.23 1.12 11.12
CA LYS A 287 -21.22 2.15 10.73
C LYS A 287 -22.19 2.55 11.85
N ARG A 288 -22.50 1.63 12.79
CA ARG A 288 -23.40 1.91 13.93
C ARG A 288 -22.71 2.66 15.05
N THR A 289 -21.40 2.51 15.21
CA THR A 289 -20.61 3.10 16.29
C THR A 289 -20.07 4.49 15.96
N LEU A 290 -20.08 4.90 14.68
CA LEU A 290 -19.71 6.24 14.31
C LEU A 290 -20.70 7.26 14.84
N PRO A 291 -20.24 8.37 15.48
CA PRO A 291 -21.11 9.47 15.80
C PRO A 291 -21.75 9.98 14.49
N ARG A 292 -23.09 10.08 14.50
CA ARG A 292 -23.82 10.74 13.41
C ARG A 292 -23.38 12.20 13.44
N HIS A 293 -22.51 12.61 12.51
CA HIS A 293 -22.32 14.03 12.26
C HIS A 293 -23.67 14.58 11.83
N GLU A 294 -24.22 15.46 12.65
CA GLU A 294 -25.37 16.27 12.29
C GLU A 294 -25.07 16.91 10.94
N ALA A 295 -25.97 16.68 10.01
CA ALA A 295 -25.96 17.35 8.73
C ALA A 295 -25.96 18.86 9.02
N ASP A 296 -24.88 19.51 8.59
CA ASP A 296 -24.74 20.95 8.70
C ASP A 296 -25.91 21.60 7.93
N SER A 297 -26.92 21.99 8.71
CA SER A 297 -27.97 22.86 8.29
C SER A 297 -27.41 24.27 8.32
N SER A 298 -26.89 24.73 7.21
CA SER A 298 -26.73 26.15 6.96
C SER A 298 -27.23 26.50 5.56
N ALA A 299 -28.30 27.21 5.60
CA ALA A 299 -29.00 27.87 4.52
C ALA A 299 -28.10 28.72 3.60
#